data_f41e989dd9ff27579ade2a567801656a
#
_entry.id   f41e989dd9ff27579ade2a567801656a
#
_cell.length_a   1.000
_cell.length_b   1.000
_cell.length_c   1.000
_cell.angle_alpha   90.00
_cell.angle_beta   90.00
_cell.angle_gamma   90.00
#
_symmetry.space_group_name_H-M   'P 1'
#
loop_
_entity.id
_entity.type
_entity.pdbx_description
1 polymer ?
#
loop_
_entity_poly.entity_id
_entity_poly.type
_entity_poly.pdbx_seq_one_letter_code
_entity_poly.pdbx_strand_id
1 'polypeptide(L)'
;MSVRILGIDTPEIRGDCPEEKALALRGREFANVAFNGAETIEFLNLKWDKYGGRVLADVWLDGVDYATLLIEAGLARPYDGGKKEGWCE
;
A
#
# COMPACT_ATOMS: atom_id res chain seq x y z
N MET A 1 -13.39 4.48 8.25
CA MET A 1 -12.13 3.86 8.72
C MET A 1 -11.28 3.48 7.53
N SER A 2 -10.01 3.82 7.50
CA SER A 2 -9.12 3.40 6.43
C SER A 2 -8.20 2.29 6.89
N VAL A 3 -7.82 1.43 5.94
CA VAL A 3 -6.88 0.33 6.18
C VAL A 3 -5.57 0.66 5.49
N ARG A 4 -4.47 0.51 6.22
CA ARG A 4 -3.13 0.69 5.69
C ARG A 4 -2.39 -0.64 5.70
N ILE A 5 -1.64 -0.92 4.65
CA ILE A 5 -0.93 -2.19 4.52
C ILE A 5 0.36 -2.14 5.34
N LEU A 6 0.57 -3.20 6.15
CA LEU A 6 1.75 -3.32 6.99
C LEU A 6 3.03 -3.54 6.17
N GLY A 7 4.12 -2.99 6.67
CA GLY A 7 5.46 -3.32 6.19
C GLY A 7 5.88 -2.67 4.89
N ILE A 8 5.09 -1.74 4.35
CA ILE A 8 5.44 -1.06 3.12
C ILE A 8 5.23 0.45 3.21
N ASP A 9 5.95 1.16 2.34
CA ASP A 9 5.75 2.57 2.06
C ASP A 9 5.28 2.71 0.62
N THR A 10 4.24 3.51 0.40
CA THR A 10 3.66 3.74 -0.93
C THR A 10 3.69 5.22 -1.28
N PRO A 11 3.73 5.56 -2.58
CA PRO A 11 3.61 6.96 -3.01
C PRO A 11 2.26 7.55 -2.57
N GLU A 12 2.25 8.85 -2.30
CA GLU A 12 1.04 9.54 -1.86
C GLU A 12 0.50 10.47 -2.94
N ILE A 13 -0.84 10.55 -3.03
CA ILE A 13 -1.52 11.44 -3.99
C ILE A 13 -1.14 12.89 -3.72
N ARG A 14 -0.91 13.24 -2.45
CA ARG A 14 -0.43 14.56 -2.04
C ARG A 14 1.08 14.62 -1.92
N GLY A 15 1.77 13.87 -2.78
CA GLY A 15 3.22 13.79 -2.75
C GLY A 15 3.91 15.09 -3.14
N ASP A 16 5.22 15.12 -2.92
CA ASP A 16 6.03 16.33 -3.07
C ASP A 16 6.37 16.67 -4.52
N CYS A 17 6.10 15.76 -5.44
CA CYS A 17 6.47 15.96 -6.85
C CYS A 17 5.46 15.28 -7.79
N PRO A 18 5.41 15.70 -9.08
CA PRO A 18 4.52 15.06 -10.04
C PRO A 18 4.75 13.56 -10.21
N GLU A 19 6.00 13.11 -10.09
CA GLU A 19 6.37 11.69 -10.22
C GLU A 19 5.71 10.86 -9.12
N GLU A 20 5.74 11.35 -7.88
CA GLU A 20 5.10 10.66 -6.77
C GLU A 20 3.58 10.60 -6.94
N LYS A 21 2.98 11.70 -7.37
CA LYS A 21 1.53 11.77 -7.62
C LYS A 21 1.12 10.79 -8.71
N ALA A 22 1.90 10.70 -9.78
CA ALA A 22 1.63 9.76 -10.87
C ALA A 22 1.71 8.31 -10.41
N LEU A 23 2.72 7.98 -9.59
CA LEU A 23 2.86 6.64 -9.03
C LEU A 23 1.70 6.30 -8.08
N ALA A 24 1.26 7.28 -7.30
CA ALA A 24 0.12 7.09 -6.40
C ALA A 24 -1.17 6.79 -7.17
N LEU A 25 -1.39 7.46 -8.30
CA LEU A 25 -2.54 7.19 -9.17
C LEU A 25 -2.46 5.80 -9.79
N ARG A 26 -1.26 5.37 -10.21
CA ARG A 26 -1.04 4.01 -10.71
C ARG A 26 -1.34 2.99 -9.61
N GLY A 27 -0.93 3.28 -8.38
CA GLY A 27 -1.23 2.41 -7.24
C GLY A 27 -2.72 2.26 -7.01
N ARG A 28 -3.46 3.36 -7.15
CA ARG A 28 -4.93 3.34 -7.01
C ARG A 28 -5.57 2.47 -8.10
N GLU A 29 -5.15 2.63 -9.36
CA GLU A 29 -5.66 1.81 -10.45
C GLU A 29 -5.31 0.34 -10.27
N PHE A 30 -4.07 0.07 -9.86
CA PHE A 30 -3.61 -1.29 -9.56
C PHE A 30 -4.49 -1.93 -8.48
N ALA A 31 -4.76 -1.18 -7.40
CA ALA A 31 -5.63 -1.66 -6.33
C ALA A 31 -7.04 -1.97 -6.84
N ASN A 32 -7.62 -1.08 -7.64
CA ASN A 32 -8.97 -1.29 -8.18
C ASN A 32 -9.04 -2.56 -9.00
N VAL A 33 -8.08 -2.81 -9.88
CA VAL A 33 -8.04 -4.01 -10.69
C VAL A 33 -7.82 -5.26 -9.82
N ALA A 34 -6.85 -5.19 -8.90
CA ALA A 34 -6.51 -6.33 -8.07
C ALA A 34 -7.66 -6.74 -7.14
N PHE A 35 -8.28 -5.77 -6.47
CA PHE A 35 -9.37 -6.06 -5.54
C PHE A 35 -10.65 -6.49 -6.26
N ASN A 36 -10.96 -5.87 -7.39
CA ASN A 36 -12.15 -6.24 -8.16
C ASN A 36 -12.01 -7.63 -8.80
N GLY A 37 -10.77 -8.04 -9.11
CA GLY A 37 -10.53 -9.36 -9.71
C GLY A 37 -10.35 -10.48 -8.68
N ALA A 38 -10.22 -10.16 -7.40
CA ALA A 38 -10.00 -11.16 -6.37
C ALA A 38 -11.31 -11.84 -5.98
N GLU A 39 -11.27 -13.17 -5.83
CA GLU A 39 -12.41 -13.92 -5.31
C GLU A 39 -12.43 -13.90 -3.78
N THR A 40 -11.24 -13.93 -3.16
CA THR A 40 -11.11 -13.88 -1.70
C THR A 40 -10.18 -12.74 -1.29
N ILE A 41 -10.58 -12.02 -0.27
CA ILE A 41 -9.78 -10.95 0.34
C ILE A 41 -9.67 -11.24 1.82
N GLU A 42 -8.43 -11.36 2.32
CA GLU A 42 -8.18 -11.62 3.72
C GLU A 42 -7.38 -10.48 4.33
N PHE A 43 -7.76 -10.08 5.53
CA PHE A 43 -7.04 -9.10 6.33
C PHE A 43 -6.47 -9.81 7.56
N LEU A 44 -5.14 -9.85 7.66
CA LEU A 44 -4.44 -10.56 8.72
C LEU A 44 -3.59 -9.59 9.55
N ASN A 45 -3.30 -9.98 10.79
CA ASN A 45 -2.42 -9.22 11.68
C ASN A 45 -2.90 -7.80 11.93
N LEU A 46 -4.21 -7.63 12.12
CA LEU A 46 -4.82 -6.32 12.33
C LEU A 46 -4.22 -5.60 13.54
N LYS A 47 -3.81 -4.35 13.33
CA LYS A 47 -3.28 -3.49 14.39
C LYS A 47 -3.90 -2.11 14.27
N TRP A 48 -4.19 -1.52 15.42
CA TRP A 48 -4.71 -0.16 15.46
C TRP A 48 -3.58 0.86 15.45
N ASP A 49 -3.59 1.77 14.46
CA ASP A 49 -2.66 2.89 14.41
C ASP A 49 -3.32 4.06 15.14
N LYS A 50 -2.93 4.24 16.39
CA LYS A 50 -3.51 5.27 17.25
C LYS A 50 -3.21 6.70 16.80
N TYR A 51 -2.17 6.90 16.03
CA TYR A 51 -1.79 8.24 15.57
C TYR A 51 -2.57 8.68 14.34
N GLY A 52 -2.97 7.76 13.50
CA GLY A 52 -3.66 8.06 12.26
C GLY A 52 -5.13 7.69 12.22
N GLY A 53 -5.65 7.06 13.27
CA GLY A 53 -7.03 6.57 13.27
C GLY A 53 -7.27 5.51 12.21
N ARG A 54 -6.25 4.73 11.86
CA ARG A 54 -6.30 3.72 10.79
C ARG A 54 -6.03 2.34 11.36
N VAL A 55 -6.49 1.33 10.64
CA VAL A 55 -6.15 -0.06 10.92
C VAL A 55 -5.00 -0.47 10.01
N LEU A 56 -3.96 -1.07 10.59
CA LEU A 56 -2.86 -1.65 9.85
C LEU A 56 -3.13 -3.14 9.67
N ALA A 57 -2.89 -3.66 8.48
CA ALA A 57 -3.15 -5.08 8.20
C ALA A 57 -2.29 -5.59 7.06
N ASP A 58 -2.05 -6.90 7.08
CA ASP A 58 -1.59 -7.61 5.90
C ASP A 58 -2.80 -7.98 5.06
N VAL A 59 -2.75 -7.73 3.78
CA VAL A 59 -3.85 -8.01 2.85
C VAL A 59 -3.43 -9.13 1.91
N TRP A 60 -4.26 -10.15 1.80
CA TRP A 60 -4.04 -11.29 0.92
C TRP A 60 -5.19 -11.38 -0.07
N LEU A 61 -4.86 -11.45 -1.36
CA LEU A 61 -5.83 -11.58 -2.45
C LEU A 61 -5.65 -12.96 -3.07
N ASP A 62 -6.65 -13.81 -2.96
CA ASP A 62 -6.61 -15.18 -3.47
C ASP A 62 -5.37 -15.95 -3.01
N GLY A 63 -4.97 -15.73 -1.76
CA GLY A 63 -3.80 -16.39 -1.18
C GLY A 63 -2.46 -15.75 -1.52
N VAL A 64 -2.45 -14.58 -2.18
CA VAL A 64 -1.23 -13.86 -2.53
C VAL A 64 -1.14 -12.57 -1.72
N ASP A 65 0.04 -12.34 -1.13
CA ASP A 65 0.30 -11.12 -0.34
C ASP A 65 0.27 -9.89 -1.26
N TYR A 66 -0.68 -9.00 -1.03
CA TYR A 66 -0.85 -7.79 -1.84
C TYR A 66 0.35 -6.85 -1.75
N ALA A 67 1.02 -6.78 -0.59
CA ALA A 67 2.23 -5.96 -0.45
C ALA A 67 3.32 -6.41 -1.42
N THR A 68 3.49 -7.72 -1.59
CA THR A 68 4.45 -8.27 -2.55
C THR A 68 4.10 -7.87 -3.97
N LEU A 69 2.82 -7.91 -4.34
CA LEU A 69 2.38 -7.49 -5.66
C LEU A 69 2.72 -6.02 -5.93
N LEU A 70 2.50 -5.16 -4.95
CA LEU A 70 2.83 -3.74 -5.06
C LEU A 70 4.32 -3.50 -5.21
N ILE A 71 5.14 -4.21 -4.44
CA ILE A 71 6.59 -4.09 -4.50
C ILE A 71 7.11 -4.52 -5.88
N GLU A 72 6.62 -5.65 -6.38
CA GLU A 72 7.01 -6.15 -7.70
C GLU A 72 6.60 -5.20 -8.82
N ALA A 73 5.49 -4.50 -8.66
CA ALA A 73 5.02 -3.52 -9.64
C ALA A 73 5.74 -2.17 -9.52
N GLY A 74 6.64 -1.99 -8.55
CA GLY A 74 7.33 -0.73 -8.33
C GLY A 74 6.46 0.33 -7.66
N LEU A 75 5.36 -0.06 -7.05
CA LEU A 75 4.39 0.85 -6.43
C LEU A 75 4.49 0.89 -4.90
N ALA A 76 5.43 0.14 -4.34
CA ALA A 76 5.68 0.12 -2.90
C ALA A 76 7.13 -0.28 -2.63
N ARG A 77 7.61 0.07 -1.45
CA ARG A 77 8.91 -0.35 -0.95
C ARG A 77 8.76 -0.98 0.42
N PRO A 78 9.59 -1.97 0.77
CA PRO A 78 9.62 -2.47 2.14
C PRO A 78 9.90 -1.34 3.12
N TYR A 79 9.20 -1.30 4.24
CA TYR A 79 9.35 -0.24 5.23
C TYR A 79 9.13 -0.82 6.62
N ASP A 80 10.11 -0.61 7.51
CA ASP A 80 10.11 -1.15 8.87
C ASP A 80 9.89 -0.10 9.95
N GLY A 81 9.50 1.12 9.57
CA GLY A 81 9.33 2.22 10.50
C GLY A 81 10.53 3.14 10.63
N GLY A 82 11.61 2.85 9.89
CA GLY A 82 12.79 3.70 9.85
C GLY A 82 12.60 4.94 8.99
N LYS A 83 13.69 5.46 8.46
CA LYS A 83 13.66 6.63 7.60
C LYS A 83 13.06 6.27 6.23
N LYS A 84 12.07 7.03 5.81
CA LYS A 84 11.47 6.86 4.47
C LYS A 84 12.35 7.49 3.41
N GLU A 85 12.55 6.77 2.32
CA GLU A 85 13.15 7.32 1.12
C GLU A 85 12.06 8.00 0.31
N GLY A 86 12.41 9.14 -0.31
CA GLY A 86 11.46 9.86 -1.15
C GLY A 86 11.11 9.13 -2.44
N TRP A 87 9.98 9.48 -3.02
CA TRP A 87 9.54 8.99 -4.33
C TRP A 87 9.88 9.98 -5.44
N CYS A 88 10.51 11.08 -5.09
CA CYS A 88 10.96 12.13 -6.00
C CYS A 88 12.47 12.00 -6.22
N GLU A 89 12.92 12.22 -7.42
CA GLU A 89 14.34 12.24 -7.73
C GLU A 89 14.96 13.62 -7.49
#